data_95d5c8939e59eef44b8db7fdcc003fc3
#
_entry.id   95d5c8939e59eef44b8db7fdcc003fc3
#
_cell.length_a   1.000
_cell.length_b   1.000
_cell.length_c   1.000
_cell.angle_alpha   90.00
_cell.angle_beta   90.00
_cell.angle_gamma   90.00
#
_symmetry.space_group_name_H-M   'P 1'
#
loop_
_entity.id
_entity.type
_entity.pdbx_description
1 polymer ?
#
loop_
_entity_poly.entity_id
_entity_poly.type
_entity_poly.pdbx_seq_one_letter_code
_entity_poly.pdbx_strand_id
1 'polypeptide(L)'
;MEKLIQAQRALAALEAILEEPFSVIVRDATIQRFEFSSEAVWKAAREWLYTQESIEVNHPRGCFRELFRIGRIDEALSIELLDLIDDRNRTSHAYIEALAQAVYEKIPQHLHALKSVLRAIQ
;
A
#
# COMPACT_ATOMS: atom_id res chain seq x y z
N MET A 1 -2.85 -15.71 7.67
CA MET A 1 -1.41 -16.00 7.53
C MET A 1 -0.93 -15.94 6.09
N GLU A 2 -1.66 -16.59 5.17
CA GLU A 2 -1.27 -16.57 3.75
C GLU A 2 -1.31 -15.17 3.14
N LYS A 3 -2.34 -14.38 3.44
CA LYS A 3 -2.42 -13.01 2.93
C LYS A 3 -1.31 -12.11 3.46
N LEU A 4 -0.90 -12.32 4.70
CA LEU A 4 0.24 -11.60 5.26
C LEU A 4 1.52 -11.95 4.51
N ILE A 5 1.74 -13.24 4.23
CA ILE A 5 2.91 -13.70 3.48
C ILE A 5 2.91 -13.11 2.07
N GLN A 6 1.76 -13.11 1.40
CA GLN A 6 1.62 -12.51 0.07
C GLN A 6 1.96 -11.01 0.09
N ALA A 7 1.47 -10.31 1.11
CA ALA A 7 1.76 -8.89 1.26
C ALA A 7 3.26 -8.63 1.50
N GLN A 8 3.89 -9.44 2.36
CA GLN A 8 5.32 -9.34 2.62
C GLN A 8 6.13 -9.54 1.34
N ARG A 9 5.76 -10.52 0.52
CA ARG A 9 6.42 -10.80 -0.76
C ARG A 9 6.23 -9.66 -1.75
N ALA A 10 5.03 -9.09 -1.81
CA ALA A 10 4.76 -7.95 -2.69
C ALA A 10 5.62 -6.75 -2.30
N LEU A 11 5.72 -6.46 -0.99
CA LEU A 11 6.55 -5.35 -0.53
C LEU A 11 8.04 -5.59 -0.79
N ALA A 12 8.51 -6.83 -0.66
CA ALA A 12 9.90 -7.17 -0.98
C ALA A 12 10.20 -6.94 -2.46
N ALA A 13 9.27 -7.29 -3.35
CA ALA A 13 9.42 -7.04 -4.78
C ALA A 13 9.41 -5.55 -5.12
N LEU A 14 8.57 -4.78 -4.43
CA LEU A 14 8.53 -3.33 -4.60
C LEU A 14 9.84 -2.69 -4.12
N GLU A 15 10.32 -3.11 -2.96
CA GLU A 15 11.58 -2.60 -2.42
C GLU A 15 12.75 -2.90 -3.36
N ALA A 16 12.78 -4.10 -3.93
CA ALA A 16 13.85 -4.51 -4.83
C ALA A 16 13.92 -3.63 -6.07
N ILE A 17 12.77 -3.32 -6.70
CA ILE A 17 12.78 -2.52 -7.93
C ILE A 17 13.15 -1.06 -7.66
N LEU A 18 12.92 -0.56 -6.45
CA LEU A 18 13.31 0.81 -6.09
C LEU A 18 14.83 1.00 -6.07
N GLU A 19 15.60 -0.09 -5.99
CA GLU A 19 17.06 -0.04 -6.05
C GLU A 19 17.59 0.03 -7.50
N GLU A 20 16.73 -0.20 -8.50
CA GLU A 20 17.14 -0.17 -9.90
C GLU A 20 17.34 1.27 -10.38
N PRO A 21 18.32 1.51 -11.29
CA PRO A 21 18.47 2.83 -11.89
C PRO A 21 17.21 3.28 -12.61
N PHE A 22 16.94 4.57 -12.60
CA PHE A 22 15.75 5.10 -13.23
C PHE A 22 15.73 4.84 -14.73
N SER A 23 14.57 4.41 -15.23
CA SER A 23 14.19 4.42 -16.64
C SER A 23 12.67 4.46 -16.67
N VAL A 24 12.10 4.82 -17.81
CA VAL A 24 10.63 4.80 -17.94
C VAL A 24 10.09 3.38 -17.74
N ILE A 25 10.83 2.37 -18.22
CA ILE A 25 10.43 0.96 -18.04
C ILE A 25 10.46 0.59 -16.57
N VAL A 26 11.51 0.96 -15.83
CA VAL A 26 11.61 0.68 -14.40
C VAL A 26 10.52 1.45 -13.63
N ARG A 27 10.29 2.71 -13.98
CA ARG A 27 9.22 3.49 -13.35
C ARG A 27 7.86 2.79 -13.51
N ASP A 28 7.53 2.39 -14.72
CA ASP A 28 6.22 1.80 -15.00
C ASP A 28 6.07 0.44 -14.30
N ALA A 29 7.14 -0.36 -14.26
CA ALA A 29 7.14 -1.60 -13.51
C ALA A 29 7.01 -1.36 -11.99
N THR A 30 7.64 -0.30 -11.47
CA THR A 30 7.53 0.09 -10.06
C THR A 30 6.09 0.46 -9.71
N ILE A 31 5.43 1.23 -10.57
CA ILE A 31 4.02 1.59 -10.38
C ILE A 31 3.16 0.33 -10.32
N GLN A 32 3.38 -0.64 -11.21
CA GLN A 32 2.64 -1.90 -11.18
C GLN A 32 2.84 -2.65 -9.87
N ARG A 33 4.08 -2.73 -9.39
CA ARG A 33 4.37 -3.39 -8.10
C ARG A 33 3.77 -2.63 -6.93
N PHE A 34 3.68 -1.31 -7.01
CA PHE A 34 2.98 -0.49 -6.03
C PHE A 34 1.50 -0.83 -5.99
N GLU A 35 0.87 -0.98 -7.16
CA GLU A 35 -0.54 -1.40 -7.23
C GLU A 35 -0.75 -2.76 -6.56
N PHE A 36 0.09 -3.74 -6.88
CA PHE A 36 0.00 -5.08 -6.28
C PHE A 36 0.23 -5.03 -4.77
N SER A 37 1.20 -4.24 -4.33
CA SER A 37 1.53 -4.11 -2.91
C SER A 37 0.39 -3.49 -2.11
N SER A 38 -0.19 -2.42 -2.64
CA SER A 38 -1.32 -1.75 -2.00
C SER A 38 -2.50 -2.71 -1.83
N GLU A 39 -2.80 -3.47 -2.89
CA GLU A 39 -3.88 -4.45 -2.87
C GLU A 39 -3.62 -5.56 -1.86
N ALA A 40 -2.41 -6.12 -1.87
CA ALA A 40 -2.06 -7.22 -0.96
C ALA A 40 -2.09 -6.78 0.51
N VAL A 41 -1.61 -5.57 0.81
CA VAL A 41 -1.54 -5.08 2.18
C VAL A 41 -2.93 -4.81 2.76
N TRP A 42 -3.80 -4.11 2.01
CA TRP A 42 -5.11 -3.83 2.59
C TRP A 42 -5.95 -5.11 2.72
N LYS A 43 -5.77 -6.10 1.84
CA LYS A 43 -6.45 -7.39 1.97
C LYS A 43 -5.94 -8.18 3.18
N ALA A 44 -4.65 -8.12 3.47
CA ALA A 44 -4.10 -8.72 4.69
C ALA A 44 -4.67 -8.04 5.94
N ALA A 45 -4.77 -6.71 5.92
CA ALA A 45 -5.35 -5.95 7.02
C ALA A 45 -6.84 -6.27 7.20
N ARG A 46 -7.58 -6.42 6.09
CA ARG A 46 -8.99 -6.80 6.14
C ARG A 46 -9.17 -8.17 6.79
N GLU A 47 -8.36 -9.15 6.41
CA GLU A 47 -8.44 -10.48 7.01
C GLU A 47 -8.12 -10.43 8.51
N TRP A 48 -7.10 -9.66 8.88
CA TRP A 48 -6.73 -9.50 10.29
C TRP A 48 -7.84 -8.87 11.10
N LEU A 49 -8.48 -7.81 10.57
CA LEU A 49 -9.62 -7.17 11.24
C LEU A 49 -10.78 -8.14 11.43
N TYR A 50 -11.06 -8.96 10.42
CA TYR A 50 -12.14 -9.93 10.50
C TYR A 50 -11.84 -11.03 11.51
N THR A 51 -10.64 -11.61 11.45
CA THR A 51 -10.30 -12.76 12.29
C THR A 51 -9.97 -12.39 13.73
N GLN A 52 -9.36 -11.24 13.95
CA GLN A 52 -8.89 -10.85 15.29
C GLN A 52 -9.85 -9.91 16.01
N GLU A 53 -10.63 -9.13 15.28
CA GLU A 53 -11.49 -8.10 15.87
C GLU A 53 -12.97 -8.23 15.49
N SER A 54 -13.29 -9.22 14.65
CA SER A 54 -14.67 -9.42 14.15
C SER A 54 -15.23 -8.19 13.42
N ILE A 55 -14.34 -7.44 12.73
CA ILE A 55 -14.73 -6.25 11.98
C ILE A 55 -14.72 -6.58 10.51
N GLU A 56 -15.86 -6.34 9.83
CA GLU A 56 -15.98 -6.50 8.39
C GLU A 56 -15.77 -5.15 7.70
N VAL A 57 -14.89 -5.14 6.70
CA VAL A 57 -14.67 -3.98 5.84
C VAL A 57 -14.55 -4.46 4.40
N ASN A 58 -14.97 -3.63 3.45
CA ASN A 58 -15.06 -4.03 2.05
C ASN A 58 -14.20 -3.19 1.10
N HIS A 59 -13.46 -2.21 1.62
CA HIS A 59 -12.62 -1.34 0.79
C HIS A 59 -11.44 -0.81 1.60
N PRO A 60 -10.36 -0.37 0.90
CA PRO A 60 -9.13 0.03 1.59
C PRO A 60 -9.32 1.18 2.59
N ARG A 61 -10.06 2.21 2.20
CA ARG A 61 -10.26 3.38 3.06
C ARG A 61 -10.91 3.01 4.37
N GLY A 62 -11.96 2.20 4.31
CA GLY A 62 -12.65 1.71 5.51
C GLY A 62 -11.75 0.83 6.36
N CYS A 63 -10.92 0.00 5.71
CA CYS A 63 -9.98 -0.87 6.40
C CYS A 63 -8.98 -0.05 7.24
N PHE A 64 -8.34 0.94 6.64
CA PHE A 64 -7.35 1.75 7.36
C PHE A 64 -8.00 2.64 8.42
N ARG A 65 -9.22 3.11 8.17
CA ARG A 65 -9.99 3.86 9.16
C ARG A 65 -10.26 3.02 10.41
N GLU A 66 -10.61 1.75 10.22
CA GLU A 66 -10.85 0.85 11.35
C GLU A 66 -9.57 0.54 12.12
N LEU A 67 -8.44 0.38 11.45
CA LEU A 67 -7.16 0.20 12.13
C LEU A 67 -6.83 1.41 13.01
N PHE A 68 -7.12 2.61 12.51
CA PHE A 68 -6.93 3.83 13.29
C PHE A 68 -7.90 3.89 14.47
N ARG A 69 -9.17 3.59 14.23
CA ARG A 69 -10.21 3.65 15.26
C ARG A 69 -9.89 2.76 16.46
N ILE A 70 -9.35 1.57 16.21
CA ILE A 70 -9.02 0.62 17.29
C ILE A 70 -7.60 0.82 17.84
N GLY A 71 -6.88 1.84 17.38
CA GLY A 71 -5.58 2.20 17.95
C GLY A 71 -4.40 1.41 17.42
N ARG A 72 -4.56 0.68 16.31
CA ARG A 72 -3.47 -0.11 15.71
C ARG A 72 -2.50 0.76 14.91
N ILE A 73 -2.98 1.85 14.37
CA ILE A 73 -2.13 2.83 13.67
C ILE A 73 -2.43 4.21 14.24
N ASP A 74 -1.47 5.12 14.14
CA ASP A 74 -1.64 6.48 14.63
C ASP A 74 -2.23 7.40 13.55
N GLU A 75 -2.53 8.64 13.95
CA GLU A 75 -3.13 9.62 13.05
C GLU A 75 -2.23 9.93 11.87
N ALA A 76 -0.92 10.09 12.10
CA ALA A 76 0.03 10.41 11.04
C ALA A 76 0.03 9.34 9.95
N LEU A 77 0.06 8.06 10.34
CA LEU A 77 0.01 6.96 9.38
C LEU A 77 -1.34 6.92 8.68
N SER A 78 -2.42 7.17 9.39
CA SER A 78 -3.76 7.21 8.79
C SER A 78 -3.83 8.25 7.66
N ILE A 79 -3.25 9.43 7.86
CA ILE A 79 -3.22 10.49 6.85
C ILE A 79 -2.36 10.06 5.65
N GLU A 80 -1.19 9.46 5.91
CA GLU A 80 -0.33 8.95 4.83
C GLU A 80 -1.04 7.89 3.99
N LEU A 81 -1.84 7.03 4.63
CA LEU A 81 -2.59 5.98 3.93
C LEU A 81 -3.72 6.54 3.06
N LEU A 82 -4.33 7.65 3.44
CA LEU A 82 -5.30 8.33 2.58
C LEU A 82 -4.63 8.85 1.31
N ASP A 83 -3.45 9.45 1.45
CA ASP A 83 -2.67 9.92 0.31
C ASP A 83 -2.25 8.76 -0.59
N LEU A 84 -1.85 7.64 0.01
CA LEU A 84 -1.52 6.41 -0.71
C LEU A 84 -2.71 5.92 -1.54
N ILE A 85 -3.91 5.92 -0.97
CA ILE A 85 -5.12 5.49 -1.68
C ILE A 85 -5.38 6.41 -2.87
N ASP A 86 -5.23 7.72 -2.69
CA ASP A 86 -5.41 8.68 -3.79
C ASP A 86 -4.41 8.40 -4.92
N ASP A 87 -3.14 8.18 -4.59
CA ASP A 87 -2.12 7.86 -5.59
C ASP A 87 -2.39 6.50 -6.25
N ARG A 88 -2.83 5.50 -5.47
CA ARG A 88 -3.21 4.21 -6.04
C ARG A 88 -4.33 4.37 -7.07
N ASN A 89 -5.30 5.23 -6.78
CA ASN A 89 -6.39 5.49 -7.72
C ASN A 89 -5.88 6.23 -8.97
N ARG A 90 -4.87 7.09 -8.84
CA ARG A 90 -4.27 7.79 -9.97
C ARG A 90 -3.50 6.87 -10.90
N THR A 91 -3.05 5.70 -10.44
CA THR A 91 -2.30 4.77 -11.29
C THR A 91 -3.12 4.25 -12.48
N SER A 92 -4.45 4.29 -12.40
CA SER A 92 -5.29 3.96 -13.54
C SER A 92 -5.13 4.95 -14.71
N HIS A 93 -4.50 6.10 -14.46
CA HIS A 93 -4.20 7.13 -15.46
C HIS A 93 -2.70 7.28 -15.69
N ALA A 94 -1.91 6.23 -15.42
CA ALA A 94 -0.45 6.26 -15.57
C ALA A 94 0.02 6.42 -17.01
N TYR A 95 -0.88 6.31 -18.00
CA TYR A 95 -0.59 6.67 -19.38
C TYR A 95 -0.35 8.18 -19.55
N ILE A 96 -0.73 9.00 -18.57
CA ILE A 96 -0.41 10.43 -18.53
C ILE A 96 0.97 10.57 -17.87
N GLU A 97 1.97 10.98 -18.64
CA GLU A 97 3.38 10.99 -18.23
C GLU A 97 3.63 11.75 -16.93
N ALA A 98 3.06 12.95 -16.81
CA ALA A 98 3.27 13.76 -15.61
C ALA A 98 2.67 13.09 -14.36
N LEU A 99 1.55 12.40 -14.52
CA LEU A 99 0.90 11.69 -13.40
C LEU A 99 1.73 10.48 -12.98
N ALA A 100 2.20 9.70 -13.94
CA ALA A 100 3.05 8.54 -13.66
C ALA A 100 4.30 8.96 -12.88
N GLN A 101 4.95 10.03 -13.31
CA GLN A 101 6.16 10.52 -12.64
C GLN A 101 5.86 11.02 -11.23
N ALA A 102 4.76 11.74 -11.04
CA ALA A 102 4.37 12.26 -9.73
C ALA A 102 4.09 11.12 -8.74
N VAL A 103 3.39 10.08 -9.17
CA VAL A 103 3.13 8.92 -8.31
C VAL A 103 4.44 8.19 -8.01
N TYR A 104 5.26 7.96 -9.03
CA TYR A 104 6.53 7.26 -8.86
C TYR A 104 7.41 7.90 -7.78
N GLU A 105 7.50 9.21 -7.77
CA GLU A 105 8.34 9.93 -6.81
C GLU A 105 7.87 9.76 -5.36
N LYS A 106 6.62 9.42 -5.14
CA LYS A 106 6.06 9.22 -3.80
C LYS A 106 6.06 7.75 -3.35
N ILE A 107 6.40 6.82 -4.23
CA ILE A 107 6.35 5.39 -3.88
C ILE A 107 7.27 5.02 -2.70
N PRO A 108 8.48 5.58 -2.54
CA PRO A 108 9.28 5.25 -1.37
C PRO A 108 8.57 5.53 -0.04
N GLN A 109 7.87 6.67 0.08
CA GLN A 109 7.13 6.96 1.31
C GLN A 109 5.90 6.07 1.44
N HIS A 110 5.25 5.71 0.33
CA HIS A 110 4.13 4.76 0.35
C HIS A 110 4.58 3.37 0.79
N LEU A 111 5.77 2.93 0.34
CA LEU A 111 6.34 1.66 0.80
C LEU A 111 6.52 1.66 2.31
N HIS A 112 7.04 2.75 2.86
CA HIS A 112 7.22 2.89 4.30
C HIS A 112 5.86 2.77 5.03
N ALA A 113 4.83 3.44 4.53
CA ALA A 113 3.48 3.36 5.12
C ALA A 113 2.92 1.94 5.06
N LEU A 114 3.08 1.24 3.93
CA LEU A 114 2.61 -0.13 3.78
C LEU A 114 3.33 -1.08 4.74
N LYS A 115 4.65 -0.93 4.90
CA LYS A 115 5.40 -1.71 5.88
C LYS A 115 4.89 -1.47 7.30
N SER A 116 4.55 -0.21 7.62
CA SER A 116 4.01 0.13 8.92
C SER A 116 2.67 -0.54 9.21
N VAL A 117 1.81 -0.65 8.18
CA VAL A 117 0.55 -1.38 8.32
C VAL A 117 0.81 -2.85 8.63
N LEU A 118 1.72 -3.50 7.91
CA LEU A 118 2.01 -4.91 8.16
C LEU A 118 2.57 -5.14 9.57
N ARG A 119 3.39 -4.22 10.07
CA ARG A 119 3.87 -4.32 11.46
C ARG A 119 2.72 -4.19 12.46
N ALA A 120 1.72 -3.39 12.16
CA ALA A 120 0.58 -3.15 13.05
C ALA A 120 -0.35 -4.37 13.19
N ILE A 121 -0.34 -5.27 12.20
CA ILE A 121 -1.22 -6.44 12.17
C ILE A 121 -0.49 -7.76 12.44
N GLN A 122 0.76 -7.67 12.85
CA GLN A 122 1.54 -8.87 13.22
C GLN A 122 1.44 -9.20 14.69
#